data_2e6ca61ba1269a382ff09ab24102802e
#
_entry.id   2e6ca61ba1269a382ff09ab24102802e
#
_cell.length_a   1.000
_cell.length_b   1.000
_cell.length_c   1.000
_cell.angle_alpha   90.00
_cell.angle_beta   90.00
_cell.angle_gamma   90.00
#
_symmetry.space_group_name_H-M   'P 1'
#
loop_
_entity.id
_entity.type
_entity.pdbx_description
1 polymer ?
#
loop_
_entity_poly.entity_id
_entity_poly.type
_entity_poly.pdbx_seq_one_letter_code
_entity_poly.pdbx_strand_id
1 'polypeptide(L)'
;KTASRRIIPISDNLLAWLKPLVREGKIVKDNDFHRQITALAGTLKIGWPNNVLRHSFISYRIADVKSADQVALEAGNSPSIIFKHYRELTTEEQAEKWFSIMPKEGQWENTLSYDRKKRRVTLNGIECD
;
A
#
# COMPACT_ATOMS: atom_id res chain seq x y z
N LYS A 1 11.01 -13.79 16.34
CA LYS A 1 10.35 -13.51 15.04
C LYS A 1 10.88 -14.52 14.05
N THR A 2 10.05 -15.46 13.64
CA THR A 2 10.38 -16.45 12.61
C THR A 2 10.38 -15.74 11.25
N ALA A 3 11.55 -15.59 10.65
CA ALA A 3 11.72 -15.05 9.30
C ALA A 3 11.34 -16.12 8.26
N SER A 4 10.07 -16.48 8.17
CA SER A 4 9.61 -17.37 7.11
C SER A 4 9.39 -16.59 5.82
N ARG A 5 9.99 -17.05 4.73
CA ARG A 5 9.71 -16.54 3.38
C ARG A 5 8.32 -17.01 2.95
N ARG A 6 7.58 -16.15 2.29
CA ARG A 6 6.29 -16.49 1.70
C ARG A 6 6.17 -15.92 0.30
N ILE A 7 5.45 -16.62 -0.53
CA ILE A 7 5.09 -16.18 -1.88
C ILE A 7 3.67 -15.64 -1.79
N ILE A 8 3.47 -14.41 -2.27
CA ILE A 8 2.18 -13.74 -2.28
C ILE A 8 1.82 -13.48 -3.73
N PRO A 9 0.61 -13.87 -4.18
CA PRO A 9 0.13 -13.54 -5.51
C PRO A 9 0.08 -12.01 -5.70
N ILE A 10 0.49 -11.56 -6.87
CA ILE A 10 0.36 -10.15 -7.27
C ILE A 10 -0.97 -10.01 -8.00
N SER A 11 -1.87 -9.18 -7.49
CA SER A 11 -3.13 -8.85 -8.15
C SER A 11 -2.89 -8.04 -9.44
N ASP A 12 -3.81 -8.10 -10.40
CA ASP A 12 -3.66 -7.44 -11.70
C ASP A 12 -3.47 -5.93 -11.57
N ASN A 13 -4.20 -5.28 -10.68
CA ASN A 13 -4.02 -3.86 -10.41
C ASN A 13 -2.63 -3.56 -9.83
N LEU A 14 -2.15 -4.36 -8.87
CA LEU A 14 -0.81 -4.19 -8.30
C LEU A 14 0.26 -4.41 -9.38
N LEU A 15 0.08 -5.40 -10.25
CA LEU A 15 0.98 -5.63 -11.38
C LEU A 15 1.05 -4.42 -12.30
N ALA A 16 -0.10 -3.81 -12.63
CA ALA A 16 -0.17 -2.60 -13.45
C ALA A 16 0.58 -1.42 -12.80
N TRP A 17 0.47 -1.25 -11.48
CA TRP A 17 1.21 -0.23 -10.73
C TRP A 17 2.71 -0.50 -10.66
N LEU A 18 3.14 -1.75 -10.55
CA LEU A 18 4.56 -2.11 -10.41
C LEU A 18 5.30 -2.18 -11.75
N LYS A 19 4.62 -2.55 -12.83
CA LYS A 19 5.24 -2.77 -14.15
C LYS A 19 6.15 -1.64 -14.64
N PRO A 20 5.77 -0.36 -14.52
CA PRO A 20 6.64 0.76 -14.92
C PRO A 20 7.84 0.98 -13.98
N LEU A 21 7.81 0.38 -12.79
CA LEU A 21 8.82 0.56 -11.73
C LEU A 21 9.82 -0.60 -11.66
N VAL A 22 9.78 -1.52 -12.61
CA VAL A 22 10.69 -2.68 -12.65
C VAL A 22 12.13 -2.21 -12.74
N ARG A 23 12.95 -2.61 -11.76
CA ARG A 23 14.37 -2.29 -11.68
C ARG A 23 15.11 -3.32 -10.84
N GLU A 24 16.42 -3.36 -10.98
CA GLU A 24 17.28 -4.15 -10.11
C GLU A 24 17.58 -3.44 -8.78
N GLY A 25 17.82 -4.23 -7.74
CA GLY A 25 18.23 -3.75 -6.42
C GLY A 25 17.08 -3.41 -5.49
N LYS A 26 17.38 -2.61 -4.46
CA LYS A 26 16.39 -2.24 -3.43
C LYS A 26 15.34 -1.30 -3.99
N ILE A 27 14.06 -1.62 -3.78
CA ILE A 27 12.92 -0.77 -4.14
C ILE A 27 12.96 0.52 -3.31
N VAL A 28 13.15 0.39 -2.01
CA VAL A 28 13.33 1.52 -1.09
C VAL A 28 14.82 1.71 -0.83
N LYS A 29 15.39 2.75 -1.39
CA LYS A 29 16.83 3.06 -1.23
C LYS A 29 17.15 3.71 0.12
N ASP A 30 16.15 4.26 0.78
CA ASP A 30 16.32 5.19 1.87
C ASP A 30 15.70 4.68 3.18
N ASN A 31 16.41 4.88 4.29
CA ASN A 31 15.90 4.57 5.62
C ASN A 31 14.80 5.58 6.07
N ASP A 32 14.61 6.66 5.32
CA ASP A 32 13.63 7.71 5.61
C ASP A 32 12.24 7.50 4.97
N PHE A 33 11.98 6.33 4.38
CA PHE A 33 10.70 6.05 3.72
C PHE A 33 9.48 6.38 4.58
N HIS A 34 9.50 6.00 5.86
CA HIS A 34 8.39 6.30 6.76
C HIS A 34 8.16 7.80 6.94
N ARG A 35 9.24 8.58 7.02
CA ARG A 35 9.18 10.05 7.12
C ARG A 35 8.63 10.68 5.85
N GLN A 36 9.08 10.18 4.69
CA GLN A 36 8.63 10.68 3.38
C GLN A 36 7.13 10.45 3.19
N ILE A 37 6.63 9.23 3.48
CA ILE A 37 5.21 8.93 3.32
C ILE A 37 4.33 9.68 4.32
N THR A 38 4.81 9.90 5.55
CA THR A 38 4.11 10.70 6.54
C THR A 38 4.02 12.17 6.12
N ALA A 39 5.09 12.73 5.56
CA ALA A 39 5.09 14.09 5.03
C ALA A 39 4.13 14.24 3.84
N LEU A 40 4.14 13.27 2.91
CA LEU A 40 3.21 13.24 1.79
C LEU A 40 1.75 13.16 2.27
N ALA A 41 1.45 12.29 3.21
CA ALA A 41 0.12 12.16 3.78
C ALA A 41 -0.35 13.46 4.46
N GLY A 42 0.56 14.15 5.16
CA GLY A 42 0.31 15.46 5.75
C GLY A 42 -0.03 16.52 4.69
N THR A 43 0.74 16.59 3.61
CA THR A 43 0.49 17.49 2.47
C THR A 43 -0.88 17.24 1.85
N LEU A 44 -1.24 15.97 1.68
CA LEU A 44 -2.53 15.56 1.10
C LEU A 44 -3.68 15.60 2.12
N LYS A 45 -3.43 16.00 3.37
CA LYS A 45 -4.40 16.00 4.48
C LYS A 45 -5.08 14.64 4.69
N ILE A 46 -4.33 13.56 4.46
CA ILE A 46 -4.79 12.18 4.63
C ILE A 46 -4.31 11.66 5.97
N GLY A 47 -5.21 11.06 6.77
CA GLY A 47 -4.83 10.35 7.99
C GLY A 47 -3.92 9.16 7.67
N TRP A 48 -2.75 9.07 8.35
CA TRP A 48 -1.78 8.01 8.14
C TRP A 48 -1.47 7.26 9.44
N PRO A 49 -2.41 6.42 9.92
CA PRO A 49 -2.19 5.63 11.14
C PRO A 49 -1.12 4.54 10.94
N ASN A 50 -0.61 4.02 12.04
CA ASN A 50 0.38 2.93 12.00
C ASN A 50 -0.15 1.71 11.24
N ASN A 51 0.69 1.12 10.39
CA ASN A 51 0.36 -0.07 9.59
C ASN A 51 -0.87 0.10 8.68
N VAL A 52 -1.26 1.32 8.31
CA VAL A 52 -2.46 1.59 7.49
C VAL A 52 -2.50 0.75 6.21
N LEU A 53 -1.40 0.63 5.47
CA LEU A 53 -1.35 -0.18 4.24
C LEU A 53 -1.66 -1.66 4.50
N ARG A 54 -1.13 -2.20 5.60
CA ARG A 54 -1.39 -3.57 6.01
C ARG A 54 -2.85 -3.77 6.43
N HIS A 55 -3.39 -2.84 7.22
CA HIS A 55 -4.78 -2.89 7.66
C HIS A 55 -5.74 -2.78 6.48
N SER A 56 -5.49 -1.86 5.56
CA SER A 56 -6.29 -1.72 4.33
C SER A 56 -6.26 -3.00 3.50
N PHE A 57 -5.06 -3.53 3.20
CA PHE A 57 -4.93 -4.77 2.43
C PHE A 57 -5.76 -5.90 3.05
N ILE A 58 -5.60 -6.15 4.35
CA ILE A 58 -6.29 -7.26 5.04
C ILE A 58 -7.81 -7.06 4.97
N SER A 59 -8.30 -5.83 5.25
CA SER A 59 -9.74 -5.54 5.26
C SER A 59 -10.39 -5.77 3.88
N TYR A 60 -9.78 -5.26 2.83
CA TYR A 60 -10.30 -5.44 1.47
C TYR A 60 -10.12 -6.89 0.99
N ARG A 61 -8.99 -7.52 1.32
CA ARG A 61 -8.71 -8.87 0.88
C ARG A 61 -9.61 -9.92 1.53
N ILE A 62 -9.96 -9.76 2.81
CA ILE A 62 -10.92 -10.67 3.46
C ILE A 62 -12.32 -10.56 2.87
N ALA A 63 -12.74 -9.36 2.48
CA ALA A 63 -14.02 -9.15 1.81
C ALA A 63 -14.05 -9.76 0.39
N ASP A 64 -12.92 -9.72 -0.31
CA ASP A 64 -12.74 -10.26 -1.66
C ASP A 64 -12.73 -11.80 -1.65
N VAL A 65 -11.84 -12.43 -0.88
CA VAL A 65 -11.64 -13.89 -0.93
C VAL A 65 -12.47 -14.68 0.08
N LYS A 66 -13.06 -14.04 1.08
CA LYS A 66 -13.90 -14.64 2.13
C LYS A 66 -13.22 -15.79 2.91
N SER A 67 -11.88 -15.79 2.95
CA SER A 67 -11.06 -16.81 3.61
C SER A 67 -10.02 -16.19 4.53
N ALA A 68 -10.25 -16.34 5.85
CA ALA A 68 -9.31 -15.87 6.86
C ALA A 68 -7.95 -16.59 6.79
N ASP A 69 -7.96 -17.88 6.46
CA ASP A 69 -6.74 -18.69 6.34
C ASP A 69 -5.86 -18.21 5.17
N GLN A 70 -6.47 -17.94 4.01
CA GLN A 70 -5.75 -17.42 2.85
C GLN A 70 -5.16 -16.06 3.15
N VAL A 71 -5.94 -15.11 3.68
CA VAL A 71 -5.47 -13.76 4.01
C VAL A 71 -4.40 -13.80 5.10
N ALA A 72 -4.50 -14.72 6.05
CA ALA A 72 -3.49 -14.92 7.08
C ALA A 72 -2.14 -15.33 6.49
N LEU A 73 -2.13 -16.26 5.54
CA LEU A 73 -0.92 -16.67 4.80
C LEU A 73 -0.33 -15.49 4.01
N GLU A 74 -1.16 -14.77 3.26
CA GLU A 74 -0.74 -13.62 2.46
C GLU A 74 -0.20 -12.48 3.34
N ALA A 75 -0.90 -12.12 4.41
CA ALA A 75 -0.51 -11.04 5.30
C ALA A 75 0.54 -11.43 6.35
N GLY A 76 0.78 -12.73 6.59
CA GLY A 76 1.67 -13.21 7.67
C GLY A 76 1.11 -12.92 9.06
N ASN A 77 -0.18 -13.13 9.23
CA ASN A 77 -0.90 -13.09 10.50
C ASN A 77 -1.41 -14.50 10.83
N SER A 78 -1.99 -14.69 12.03
CA SER A 78 -2.77 -15.89 12.29
C SER A 78 -4.23 -15.71 11.82
N PRO A 79 -4.91 -16.79 11.37
CA PRO A 79 -6.33 -16.72 10.99
C PRO A 79 -7.22 -16.15 12.09
N SER A 80 -6.95 -16.48 13.36
CA SER A 80 -7.69 -15.96 14.51
C SER A 80 -7.59 -14.42 14.63
N ILE A 81 -6.42 -13.84 14.34
CA ILE A 81 -6.24 -12.38 14.33
C ILE A 81 -7.03 -11.76 13.17
N ILE A 82 -6.99 -12.36 11.97
CA ILE A 82 -7.77 -11.87 10.83
C ILE A 82 -9.26 -11.89 11.16
N PHE A 83 -9.77 -13.02 11.63
CA PHE A 83 -11.17 -13.18 11.96
C PHE A 83 -11.64 -12.20 13.06
N LYS A 84 -10.85 -12.02 14.12
CA LYS A 84 -11.19 -11.16 15.25
C LYS A 84 -11.26 -9.68 14.90
N HIS A 85 -10.33 -9.20 14.05
CA HIS A 85 -10.10 -7.76 13.86
C HIS A 85 -10.55 -7.21 12.52
N TYR A 86 -10.79 -8.05 11.51
CA TYR A 86 -11.05 -7.60 10.14
C TYR A 86 -12.37 -8.10 9.55
N ARG A 87 -13.06 -8.98 10.26
CA ARG A 87 -14.36 -9.45 9.84
C ARG A 87 -15.35 -8.28 9.77
N GLU A 88 -16.08 -8.18 8.65
CA GLU A 88 -17.17 -7.21 8.46
C GLU A 88 -16.76 -5.72 8.43
N LEU A 89 -15.47 -5.39 8.32
CA LEU A 89 -15.03 -4.00 8.21
C LEU A 89 -15.22 -3.41 6.80
N THR A 90 -15.36 -4.26 5.79
CA THR A 90 -15.39 -3.87 4.38
C THR A 90 -16.37 -4.76 3.63
N THR A 91 -17.18 -4.18 2.74
CA THR A 91 -18.09 -4.93 1.88
C THR A 91 -17.38 -5.48 0.65
N GLU A 92 -17.98 -6.49 0.01
CA GLU A 92 -17.49 -7.06 -1.25
C GLU A 92 -17.40 -5.99 -2.37
N GLU A 93 -18.43 -5.14 -2.49
CA GLU A 93 -18.44 -4.02 -3.44
C GLU A 93 -17.28 -3.03 -3.21
N GLN A 94 -16.96 -2.74 -1.95
CA GLN A 94 -15.82 -1.89 -1.61
C GLN A 94 -14.49 -2.56 -1.96
N ALA A 95 -14.38 -3.88 -1.75
CA ALA A 95 -13.21 -4.64 -2.12
C ALA A 95 -13.00 -4.66 -3.64
N GLU A 96 -14.05 -4.89 -4.41
CA GLU A 96 -14.03 -4.84 -5.88
C GLU A 96 -13.55 -3.47 -6.38
N LYS A 97 -14.10 -2.37 -5.83
CA LYS A 97 -13.66 -1.01 -6.15
C LYS A 97 -12.18 -0.80 -5.82
N TRP A 98 -11.72 -1.28 -4.66
CA TRP A 98 -10.32 -1.18 -4.26
C TRP A 98 -9.38 -1.91 -5.22
N PHE A 99 -9.68 -3.16 -5.58
CA PHE A 99 -8.85 -3.95 -6.48
C PHE A 99 -8.98 -3.57 -7.96
N SER A 100 -9.97 -2.75 -8.31
CA SER A 100 -10.11 -2.18 -9.66
C SER A 100 -9.36 -0.86 -9.87
N ILE A 101 -8.69 -0.32 -8.84
CA ILE A 101 -7.92 0.92 -8.98
C ILE A 101 -6.68 0.66 -9.85
N MET A 102 -6.68 1.22 -11.04
CA MET A 102 -5.60 1.10 -12.03
C MET A 102 -4.83 2.43 -12.19
N PRO A 103 -3.55 2.39 -12.56
CA PRO A 103 -2.83 3.60 -12.93
C PRO A 103 -3.48 4.24 -14.16
N LYS A 104 -3.57 5.57 -14.17
CA LYS A 104 -4.04 6.31 -15.36
C LYS A 104 -2.91 6.39 -16.39
N GLU A 105 -3.28 6.47 -17.66
CA GLU A 105 -2.32 6.74 -18.73
C GLU A 105 -1.57 8.05 -18.46
N GLY A 106 -0.27 8.08 -18.67
CA GLY A 106 0.59 9.24 -18.37
C GLY A 106 0.83 9.53 -16.88
N GLN A 107 0.29 8.74 -15.95
CA GLN A 107 0.44 8.99 -14.51
C GLN A 107 1.90 8.94 -14.04
N TRP A 108 2.77 8.23 -14.74
CA TRP A 108 4.20 8.07 -14.42
C TRP A 108 5.07 9.24 -14.89
N GLU A 109 4.52 10.17 -15.65
CA GLU A 109 5.18 11.40 -16.06
C GLU A 109 5.30 12.40 -14.89
N ASN A 110 4.47 12.22 -13.87
CA ASN A 110 4.49 13.05 -12.68
C ASN A 110 5.52 12.56 -11.67
N THR A 111 6.53 13.36 -11.40
CA THR A 111 7.60 13.03 -10.45
C THR A 111 7.31 13.66 -9.10
N LEU A 112 7.07 12.82 -8.10
CA LEU A 112 7.07 13.22 -6.69
C LEU A 112 8.50 13.17 -6.16
N SER A 113 8.96 14.25 -5.56
CA SER A 113 10.22 14.30 -4.85
C SER A 113 10.05 14.83 -3.43
N TYR A 114 10.93 14.39 -2.54
CA TYR A 114 10.93 14.80 -1.14
C TYR A 114 12.23 15.53 -0.81
N ASP A 115 12.12 16.82 -0.42
CA ASP A 115 13.25 17.59 0.09
C ASP A 115 13.44 17.29 1.59
N ARG A 116 14.56 16.63 1.92
CA ARG A 116 14.91 16.25 3.29
C ARG A 116 15.16 17.43 4.21
N LYS A 117 15.71 18.52 3.69
CA LYS A 117 16.04 19.71 4.50
C LYS A 117 14.79 20.49 4.85
N LYS A 118 13.93 20.70 3.88
CA LYS A 118 12.66 21.43 4.02
C LYS A 118 11.53 20.58 4.58
N ARG A 119 11.66 19.23 4.59
CA ARG A 119 10.61 18.26 4.94
C ARG A 119 9.33 18.43 4.11
N ARG A 120 9.47 18.77 2.84
CA ARG A 120 8.37 19.05 1.91
C ARG A 120 8.39 18.11 0.73
N VAL A 121 7.20 17.88 0.18
CA VAL A 121 6.98 17.10 -1.04
C VAL A 121 6.80 18.08 -2.19
N THR A 122 7.42 17.80 -3.33
CA THR A 122 7.19 18.52 -4.57
C THR A 122 6.64 17.60 -5.63
N LEU A 123 5.72 18.09 -6.43
CA LEU A 123 5.19 17.42 -7.61
C LEU A 123 5.70 18.16 -8.84
N ASN A 124 6.47 17.49 -9.70
CA ASN A 124 7.09 18.10 -10.88
C ASN A 124 7.93 19.36 -10.55
N GLY A 125 8.58 19.38 -9.38
CA GLY A 125 9.37 20.51 -8.92
C GLY A 125 8.58 21.66 -8.26
N ILE A 126 7.25 21.59 -8.20
CA ILE A 126 6.38 22.57 -7.55
C ILE A 126 6.11 22.12 -6.11
N GLU A 127 6.35 23.00 -5.13
CA GLU A 127 6.05 22.70 -3.73
C GLU A 127 4.53 22.52 -3.56
N CYS A 128 4.13 21.43 -2.88
CA CYS A 128 2.74 21.19 -2.51
C CYS A 128 2.49 21.86 -1.16
N ASP A 129 1.57 22.81 -1.12
CA ASP A 129 1.13 23.47 0.10
C ASP A 129 0.26 22.56 1.01
#